data_d605d5fad2c5edfe0607dfc4830b10aa
#
_entry.id   d605d5fad2c5edfe0607dfc4830b10aa
#
_cell.length_a   1.000
_cell.length_b   1.000
_cell.length_c   1.000
_cell.angle_alpha   90.00
_cell.angle_beta   90.00
_cell.angle_gamma   90.00
#
_symmetry.space_group_name_H-M   'P 1'
#
loop_
_entity.id
_entity.type
_entity.pdbx_description
1 polymer ?
#
loop_
_entity_poly.entity_id
_entity_poly.type
_entity_poly.pdbx_seq_one_letter_code
_entity_poly.pdbx_strand_id
1 'polypeptide(L)'
;MESNKKYVIGLDFGTDSCRALVVDTYTGREMATGVSFYPRWKAGLYCDAHNNRYRQHPLDYIESMTEAVHIALSDLKEEEITSICGLCFDTTGSTPALTDKAGMPLALRPEFAEEPDAMFILWKDHTAVREAEQINALINKRNLDYLLYEGGTYSSEWVWSKVLHIINTNVAIKDVAYAWVEHCDWMTGLVTGNTIPEQIFRSRCAAGHKAMWHASWGLPSGEVLEELNPALKEMLPHLFTETHTSDTKAGELTPEWADRLGLPQGIAVAVGALDAHMGAVGASVAPGILTRIMGTSTCDIMVAGKDEVGGRCIKGICGQVDGSVLPGFIGFEAGQSAFGDIYAWFRKMLAWTLKDIPGGEARQKVLDGMLVELTREAQDMEPSEDGVVALDWMNGRRTPDANQNVKGAVAGLTLGTSAPEIFRALVEATAFGDRKSVV
;
A
#
# COMPACT_ATOMS: atom_id res chain seq x y z
N MET A 1 15.42 -34.08 22.96
CA MET A 1 15.41 -32.62 23.22
C MET A 1 14.22 -32.09 22.46
N GLU A 2 13.11 -31.83 23.12
CA GLU A 2 12.02 -31.06 22.53
C GLU A 2 12.59 -29.67 22.25
N SER A 3 12.78 -29.33 20.99
CA SER A 3 13.14 -27.98 20.59
C SER A 3 12.01 -27.07 21.07
N ASN A 4 12.37 -26.02 21.78
CA ASN A 4 11.45 -24.97 22.21
C ASN A 4 10.95 -24.26 20.95
N LYS A 5 9.99 -24.90 20.25
CA LYS A 5 9.41 -24.38 19.00
C LYS A 5 8.79 -23.03 19.30
N LYS A 6 9.12 -22.06 18.46
CA LYS A 6 8.58 -20.71 18.52
C LYS A 6 7.92 -20.38 17.22
N TYR A 7 6.79 -19.74 17.30
CA TYR A 7 6.04 -19.26 16.14
C TYR A 7 5.92 -17.74 16.17
N VAL A 8 5.75 -17.16 15.01
CA VAL A 8 5.42 -15.75 14.84
C VAL A 8 4.19 -15.65 13.94
N ILE A 9 3.42 -14.59 14.10
CA ILE A 9 2.29 -14.28 13.25
C ILE A 9 2.55 -12.98 12.49
N GLY A 10 2.44 -13.04 11.17
CA GLY A 10 2.44 -11.88 10.28
C GLY A 10 1.01 -11.53 9.88
N LEU A 11 0.71 -10.23 9.83
CA LEU A 11 -0.59 -9.69 9.45
C LEU A 11 -0.41 -8.75 8.26
N ASP A 12 -0.87 -9.19 7.10
CA ASP A 12 -0.86 -8.44 5.83
C ASP A 12 -2.23 -7.78 5.61
N PHE A 13 -2.23 -6.45 5.60
CA PHE A 13 -3.41 -5.64 5.29
C PHE A 13 -3.35 -5.18 3.83
N GLY A 14 -3.87 -6.04 2.96
CA GLY A 14 -3.99 -5.75 1.53
C GLY A 14 -5.11 -4.74 1.21
N THR A 15 -5.43 -4.62 -0.08
CA THR A 15 -6.45 -3.66 -0.56
C THR A 15 -7.88 -4.02 -0.13
N ASP A 16 -8.20 -5.31 0.04
CA ASP A 16 -9.57 -5.79 0.27
C ASP A 16 -9.74 -6.70 1.47
N SER A 17 -8.65 -7.13 2.08
CA SER A 17 -8.64 -8.15 3.13
C SER A 17 -7.43 -8.03 4.04
N CYS A 18 -7.57 -8.55 5.27
CA CYS A 18 -6.47 -8.85 6.18
C CYS A 18 -6.16 -10.36 6.09
N ARG A 19 -4.87 -10.69 6.05
CA ARG A 19 -4.36 -12.06 6.07
C ARG A 19 -3.48 -12.27 7.29
N ALA A 20 -3.70 -13.36 7.99
CA ALA A 20 -2.87 -13.83 9.10
C ALA A 20 -2.09 -15.05 8.64
N LEU A 21 -0.79 -15.08 8.89
CA LEU A 21 0.09 -16.21 8.59
C LEU A 21 0.92 -16.55 9.82
N VAL A 22 0.79 -17.78 10.32
CA VAL A 22 1.62 -18.30 11.41
C VAL A 22 2.77 -19.11 10.86
N VAL A 23 4.00 -18.78 11.27
CA VAL A 23 5.24 -19.36 10.75
C VAL A 23 6.10 -19.91 11.89
N ASP A 24 6.65 -21.11 11.69
CA ASP A 24 7.68 -21.70 12.52
C ASP A 24 9.01 -20.96 12.30
N THR A 25 9.52 -20.31 13.33
CA THR A 25 10.72 -19.45 13.24
C THR A 25 12.01 -20.22 12.98
N TYR A 26 12.03 -21.53 13.19
CA TYR A 26 13.19 -22.36 12.98
C TYR A 26 13.26 -22.93 11.56
N THR A 27 12.12 -23.32 11.01
CA THR A 27 12.04 -24.00 9.71
C THR A 27 11.57 -23.09 8.57
N GLY A 28 10.96 -21.95 8.88
CA GLY A 28 10.26 -21.10 7.91
C GLY A 28 8.93 -21.72 7.40
N ARG A 29 8.49 -22.82 8.01
CA ARG A 29 7.26 -23.50 7.57
C ARG A 29 6.03 -22.69 7.96
N GLU A 30 5.13 -22.53 6.99
CA GLU A 30 3.78 -22.03 7.22
C GLU A 30 2.98 -23.07 8.03
N MET A 31 2.45 -22.65 9.16
CA MET A 31 1.72 -23.52 10.08
C MET A 31 0.20 -23.39 9.91
N ALA A 32 -0.27 -22.17 9.77
CA ALA A 32 -1.69 -21.86 9.63
C ALA A 32 -1.87 -20.52 8.91
N THR A 33 -3.00 -20.33 8.25
CA THR A 33 -3.37 -19.07 7.58
C THR A 33 -4.85 -18.77 7.79
N GLY A 34 -5.17 -17.47 7.86
CA GLY A 34 -6.55 -16.99 7.91
C GLY A 34 -6.72 -15.75 7.07
N VAL A 35 -7.88 -15.59 6.43
CA VAL A 35 -8.19 -14.44 5.59
C VAL A 35 -9.58 -13.92 5.95
N SER A 36 -9.68 -12.60 6.15
CA SER A 36 -10.95 -11.92 6.34
C SER A 36 -11.04 -10.68 5.46
N PHE A 37 -12.14 -10.55 4.71
CA PHE A 37 -12.40 -9.43 3.82
C PHE A 37 -12.99 -8.25 4.59
N TYR A 38 -12.61 -7.03 4.21
CA TYR A 38 -13.16 -5.80 4.78
C TYR A 38 -14.63 -5.65 4.43
N PRO A 39 -15.56 -5.72 5.41
CA PRO A 39 -17.00 -5.79 5.12
C PRO A 39 -17.55 -4.52 4.45
N ARG A 40 -17.10 -3.34 4.87
CA ARG A 40 -17.56 -2.05 4.30
C ARG A 40 -17.00 -1.83 2.91
N TRP A 41 -15.73 -2.17 2.70
CA TRP A 41 -15.10 -2.15 1.38
C TRP A 41 -15.79 -3.10 0.39
N LYS A 42 -16.09 -4.33 0.82
CA LYS A 42 -16.81 -5.34 0.03
C LYS A 42 -18.22 -4.87 -0.35
N ALA A 43 -18.87 -4.08 0.51
CA ALA A 43 -20.14 -3.45 0.23
C ALA A 43 -20.03 -2.22 -0.70
N GLY A 44 -18.81 -1.82 -1.11
CA GLY A 44 -18.56 -0.65 -1.96
C GLY A 44 -18.74 0.70 -1.26
N LEU A 45 -18.77 0.72 0.08
CA LEU A 45 -18.95 1.94 0.86
C LEU A 45 -17.69 2.82 0.79
N TYR A 46 -17.92 4.14 0.86
CA TYR A 46 -16.88 5.19 0.93
C TYR A 46 -15.95 5.26 -0.29
N CYS A 47 -16.32 4.61 -1.40
CA CYS A 47 -15.58 4.60 -2.65
C CYS A 47 -16.36 5.28 -3.76
N ASP A 48 -15.66 6.10 -4.55
CA ASP A 48 -16.17 6.74 -5.75
C ASP A 48 -15.12 6.64 -6.86
N ALA A 49 -15.21 5.55 -7.63
CA ALA A 49 -14.25 5.28 -8.71
C ALA A 49 -14.29 6.34 -9.83
N HIS A 50 -15.42 7.07 -10.01
CA HIS A 50 -15.51 8.13 -11.01
C HIS A 50 -14.61 9.32 -10.66
N ASN A 51 -14.52 9.63 -9.37
CA ASN A 51 -13.70 10.70 -8.83
C ASN A 51 -12.36 10.20 -8.25
N ASN A 52 -11.98 8.94 -8.50
CA ASN A 52 -10.77 8.30 -7.96
C ASN A 52 -10.64 8.40 -6.44
N ARG A 53 -11.77 8.42 -5.72
CA ARG A 53 -11.81 8.46 -4.26
C ARG A 53 -11.99 7.05 -3.70
N TYR A 54 -11.07 6.67 -2.80
CA TYR A 54 -11.06 5.37 -2.16
C TYR A 54 -10.73 5.54 -0.67
N ARG A 55 -11.70 5.29 0.20
CA ARG A 55 -11.56 5.41 1.65
C ARG A 55 -11.88 4.09 2.33
N GLN A 56 -11.16 3.79 3.41
CA GLN A 56 -11.37 2.58 4.20
C GLN A 56 -11.60 2.94 5.66
N HIS A 57 -12.69 2.41 6.21
CA HIS A 57 -13.06 2.68 7.59
C HIS A 57 -12.13 1.90 8.54
N PRO A 58 -11.59 2.52 9.62
CA PRO A 58 -10.67 1.85 10.55
C PRO A 58 -11.26 0.60 11.21
N LEU A 59 -12.59 0.50 11.37
CA LEU A 59 -13.24 -0.71 11.88
C LEU A 59 -13.08 -1.90 10.94
N ASP A 60 -12.97 -1.72 9.62
CA ASP A 60 -12.71 -2.81 8.69
C ASP A 60 -11.39 -3.52 9.02
N TYR A 61 -10.37 -2.74 9.39
CA TYR A 61 -9.07 -3.29 9.78
C TYR A 61 -9.14 -4.04 11.11
N ILE A 62 -9.77 -3.44 12.13
CA ILE A 62 -9.90 -4.03 13.45
C ILE A 62 -10.69 -5.34 13.42
N GLU A 63 -11.84 -5.33 12.74
CA GLU A 63 -12.75 -6.47 12.63
C GLU A 63 -12.10 -7.60 11.83
N SER A 64 -11.54 -7.28 10.66
CA SER A 64 -10.93 -8.29 9.78
C SER A 64 -9.62 -8.85 10.33
N MET A 65 -8.82 -8.06 11.05
CA MET A 65 -7.66 -8.57 11.79
C MET A 65 -8.08 -9.61 12.81
N THR A 66 -9.06 -9.28 13.63
CA THR A 66 -9.56 -10.19 14.68
C THR A 66 -10.05 -11.51 14.07
N GLU A 67 -10.84 -11.44 13.01
CA GLU A 67 -11.37 -12.64 12.34
C GLU A 67 -10.27 -13.44 11.64
N ALA A 68 -9.35 -12.80 10.91
CA ALA A 68 -8.26 -13.49 10.22
C ALA A 68 -7.35 -14.24 11.21
N VAL A 69 -7.03 -13.62 12.36
CA VAL A 69 -6.25 -14.28 13.41
C VAL A 69 -7.01 -15.47 13.98
N HIS A 70 -8.29 -15.34 14.31
CA HIS A 70 -9.08 -16.44 14.84
C HIS A 70 -9.19 -17.62 13.85
N ILE A 71 -9.35 -17.33 12.55
CA ILE A 71 -9.34 -18.37 11.51
C ILE A 71 -7.99 -19.10 11.51
N ALA A 72 -6.87 -18.38 11.51
CA ALA A 72 -5.53 -19.00 11.52
C ALA A 72 -5.31 -19.83 12.79
N LEU A 73 -5.71 -19.32 13.96
CA LEU A 73 -5.54 -20.04 15.23
C LEU A 73 -6.42 -21.31 15.32
N SER A 74 -7.54 -21.35 14.62
CA SER A 74 -8.44 -22.53 14.63
C SER A 74 -7.80 -23.82 14.07
N ASP A 75 -6.74 -23.68 13.28
CA ASP A 75 -5.98 -24.79 12.71
C ASP A 75 -4.80 -25.25 13.59
N LEU A 76 -4.58 -24.55 14.70
CA LEU A 76 -3.45 -24.79 15.62
C LEU A 76 -3.93 -25.46 16.92
N LYS A 77 -3.02 -26.18 17.56
CA LYS A 77 -3.20 -26.69 18.91
C LYS A 77 -2.87 -25.61 19.95
N GLU A 78 -3.43 -25.74 21.14
CA GLU A 78 -3.19 -24.81 22.26
C GLU A 78 -1.69 -24.64 22.60
N GLU A 79 -0.91 -25.72 22.55
CA GLU A 79 0.54 -25.70 22.76
C GLU A 79 1.31 -24.91 21.66
N GLU A 80 0.78 -24.90 20.43
CA GLU A 80 1.34 -24.12 19.31
C GLU A 80 0.97 -22.65 19.46
N ILE A 81 -0.27 -22.35 19.83
CA ILE A 81 -0.74 -20.97 20.09
C ILE A 81 0.06 -20.34 21.23
N THR A 82 0.25 -21.05 22.35
CA THR A 82 1.02 -20.55 23.50
C THR A 82 2.52 -20.40 23.21
N SER A 83 3.00 -20.98 22.10
CA SER A 83 4.38 -20.84 21.63
C SER A 83 4.57 -19.69 20.64
N ILE A 84 3.52 -18.95 20.28
CA ILE A 84 3.63 -17.71 19.47
C ILE A 84 4.33 -16.65 20.35
N CYS A 85 5.41 -16.07 19.83
CA CYS A 85 6.27 -15.16 20.59
C CYS A 85 6.45 -13.78 19.93
N GLY A 86 5.86 -13.56 18.75
CA GLY A 86 5.97 -12.29 18.04
C GLY A 86 4.85 -12.06 17.03
N LEU A 87 4.58 -10.76 16.80
CA LEU A 87 3.58 -10.24 15.90
C LEU A 87 4.19 -9.14 15.05
N CYS A 88 3.87 -9.09 13.77
CA CYS A 88 4.26 -7.99 12.87
C CYS A 88 3.13 -7.66 11.89
N PHE A 89 3.20 -6.43 11.35
CA PHE A 89 2.23 -5.89 10.41
C PHE A 89 2.91 -5.44 9.13
N ASP A 90 2.30 -5.73 8.01
CA ASP A 90 2.49 -4.94 6.81
C ASP A 90 1.14 -4.47 6.25
N THR A 91 1.17 -3.36 5.53
CA THR A 91 -0.04 -2.70 5.04
C THR A 91 0.19 -2.08 3.68
N THR A 92 -0.88 -1.88 2.94
CA THR A 92 -0.80 -1.00 1.77
C THR A 92 -0.27 0.38 2.16
N GLY A 93 0.44 1.05 1.23
CA GLY A 93 1.00 2.37 1.50
C GLY A 93 1.26 3.23 0.25
N SER A 94 1.11 4.54 0.36
CA SER A 94 0.71 5.33 1.55
C SER A 94 -0.80 5.22 1.79
N THR A 95 -1.19 4.82 2.97
CA THR A 95 -2.59 4.72 3.39
C THR A 95 -2.75 5.46 4.74
N PRO A 96 -2.68 6.80 4.75
CA PRO A 96 -2.75 7.60 5.96
C PRO A 96 -4.18 7.88 6.41
N ALA A 97 -4.32 8.20 7.70
CA ALA A 97 -5.53 8.80 8.28
C ALA A 97 -5.17 10.01 9.13
N LEU A 98 -6.09 10.97 9.21
CA LEU A 98 -6.03 12.06 10.17
C LEU A 98 -6.53 11.57 11.53
N THR A 99 -5.87 12.01 12.60
CA THR A 99 -6.10 11.53 13.96
C THR A 99 -6.41 12.66 14.93
N ASP A 100 -7.04 12.31 16.04
CA ASP A 100 -7.15 13.16 17.22
C ASP A 100 -5.86 13.12 18.08
N LYS A 101 -5.87 13.77 19.24
CA LYS A 101 -4.73 13.83 20.20
C LYS A 101 -4.37 12.47 20.82
N ALA A 102 -5.32 11.54 20.84
CA ALA A 102 -5.07 10.18 21.30
C ALA A 102 -4.49 9.28 20.18
N GLY A 103 -4.32 9.83 18.96
CA GLY A 103 -3.84 9.10 17.79
C GLY A 103 -4.89 8.17 17.17
N MET A 104 -6.16 8.38 17.52
CA MET A 104 -7.24 7.59 16.94
C MET A 104 -7.73 8.25 15.64
N PRO A 105 -7.87 7.48 14.55
CA PRO A 105 -8.46 7.97 13.31
C PRO A 105 -9.82 8.63 13.55
N LEU A 106 -10.04 9.79 12.95
CA LEU A 106 -11.23 10.61 13.23
C LEU A 106 -12.54 9.87 12.94
N ALA A 107 -12.56 8.94 11.98
CA ALA A 107 -13.74 8.11 11.69
C ALA A 107 -14.16 7.17 12.84
N LEU A 108 -13.36 6.99 13.89
CA LEU A 108 -13.76 6.27 15.10
C LEU A 108 -14.57 7.13 16.08
N ARG A 109 -14.66 8.44 15.83
CA ARG A 109 -15.51 9.35 16.59
C ARG A 109 -16.93 9.31 16.01
N PRO A 110 -17.99 9.23 16.84
CA PRO A 110 -19.38 9.09 16.36
C PRO A 110 -19.82 10.15 15.34
N GLU A 111 -19.36 11.39 15.50
CA GLU A 111 -19.69 12.50 14.63
C GLU A 111 -19.07 12.42 13.23
N PHE A 112 -18.02 11.61 13.05
CA PHE A 112 -17.30 11.43 11.79
C PHE A 112 -17.33 9.99 11.26
N ALA A 113 -18.10 9.10 11.89
CA ALA A 113 -18.11 7.67 11.53
C ALA A 113 -18.50 7.41 10.06
N GLU A 114 -19.34 8.25 9.48
CA GLU A 114 -19.77 8.15 8.08
C GLU A 114 -19.06 9.15 7.15
N GLU A 115 -18.08 9.92 7.67
CA GLU A 115 -17.35 10.92 6.90
C GLU A 115 -16.14 10.30 6.21
N PRO A 116 -16.12 10.19 4.86
CA PRO A 116 -15.03 9.52 4.16
C PRO A 116 -13.66 10.19 4.36
N ASP A 117 -13.61 11.50 4.55
CA ASP A 117 -12.37 12.25 4.76
C ASP A 117 -11.77 12.07 6.17
N ALA A 118 -12.54 11.45 7.09
CA ALA A 118 -12.07 11.06 8.42
C ALA A 118 -11.46 9.64 8.45
N MET A 119 -11.57 8.90 7.34
CA MET A 119 -11.12 7.51 7.20
C MET A 119 -9.69 7.42 6.66
N PHE A 120 -9.18 6.19 6.57
CA PHE A 120 -7.92 5.94 5.87
C PHE A 120 -8.06 6.22 4.37
N ILE A 121 -7.10 6.97 3.83
CA ILE A 121 -7.03 7.34 2.42
C ILE A 121 -6.19 6.28 1.70
N LEU A 122 -6.83 5.34 1.01
CA LEU A 122 -6.17 4.17 0.42
C LEU A 122 -5.07 4.58 -0.57
N TRP A 123 -4.05 3.75 -0.71
CA TRP A 123 -2.89 3.97 -1.59
C TRP A 123 -3.28 4.39 -3.02
N LYS A 124 -4.32 3.79 -3.60
CA LYS A 124 -4.81 4.08 -4.97
C LYS A 124 -5.80 5.26 -5.08
N ASP A 125 -5.97 6.03 -4.02
CA ASP A 125 -6.75 7.27 -4.05
C ASP A 125 -5.96 8.36 -4.77
N HIS A 126 -6.57 8.97 -5.79
CA HIS A 126 -5.97 10.02 -6.60
C HIS A 126 -6.74 11.34 -6.54
N THR A 127 -7.45 11.61 -5.45
CA THR A 127 -8.14 12.90 -5.26
C THR A 127 -7.16 14.08 -5.14
N ALA A 128 -5.92 13.81 -4.73
CA ALA A 128 -4.90 14.80 -4.37
C ALA A 128 -3.91 15.16 -5.51
N VAL A 129 -4.29 14.99 -6.80
CA VAL A 129 -3.40 15.30 -7.93
C VAL A 129 -2.95 16.76 -7.93
N ARG A 130 -3.89 17.70 -7.68
CA ARG A 130 -3.61 19.13 -7.62
C ARG A 130 -2.64 19.48 -6.48
N GLU A 131 -2.80 18.85 -5.35
CA GLU A 131 -1.95 19.08 -4.17
C GLU A 131 -0.53 18.52 -4.40
N ALA A 132 -0.41 17.39 -5.09
CA ALA A 132 0.90 16.87 -5.51
C ALA A 132 1.61 17.84 -6.45
N GLU A 133 0.90 18.43 -7.42
CA GLU A 133 1.45 19.46 -8.31
C GLU A 133 1.90 20.70 -7.53
N GLN A 134 1.15 21.15 -6.51
CA GLN A 134 1.51 22.26 -5.65
C GLN A 134 2.79 21.98 -4.85
N ILE A 135 2.91 20.78 -4.25
CA ILE A 135 4.10 20.35 -3.52
C ILE A 135 5.32 20.34 -4.47
N ASN A 136 5.20 19.70 -5.63
CA ASN A 136 6.29 19.66 -6.61
C ASN A 136 6.73 21.05 -7.07
N ALA A 137 5.77 21.91 -7.38
CA ALA A 137 6.06 23.29 -7.82
C ALA A 137 6.79 24.10 -6.73
N LEU A 138 6.37 23.98 -5.46
CA LEU A 138 6.99 24.67 -4.34
C LEU A 138 8.42 24.20 -4.08
N ILE A 139 8.63 22.88 -4.01
CA ILE A 139 9.94 22.28 -3.74
C ILE A 139 10.94 22.64 -4.85
N ASN A 140 10.52 22.53 -6.11
CA ASN A 140 11.35 22.90 -7.26
C ASN A 140 11.65 24.40 -7.30
N LYS A 141 10.66 25.27 -7.04
CA LYS A 141 10.84 26.73 -6.97
C LYS A 141 11.85 27.14 -5.91
N ARG A 142 11.86 26.46 -4.75
CA ARG A 142 12.78 26.70 -3.64
C ARG A 142 14.10 25.95 -3.76
N ASN A 143 14.26 25.08 -4.78
CA ASN A 143 15.42 24.22 -5.00
C ASN A 143 15.79 23.42 -3.74
N LEU A 144 14.80 22.68 -3.18
CA LEU A 144 14.95 21.86 -1.98
C LEU A 144 15.16 20.40 -2.34
N ASP A 145 15.87 19.67 -1.48
CA ASP A 145 16.28 18.28 -1.70
C ASP A 145 15.21 17.24 -1.32
N TYR A 146 14.01 17.65 -0.85
CA TYR A 146 13.00 16.74 -0.34
C TYR A 146 12.52 15.68 -1.34
N LEU A 147 12.61 15.96 -2.65
CA LEU A 147 12.25 15.01 -3.69
C LEU A 147 13.42 14.12 -4.14
N LEU A 148 14.62 14.34 -3.61
CA LEU A 148 15.84 13.70 -4.10
C LEU A 148 15.75 12.17 -4.01
N TYR A 149 15.20 11.67 -2.91
CA TYR A 149 15.04 10.23 -2.66
C TYR A 149 13.66 9.69 -3.04
N GLU A 150 12.78 10.55 -3.54
CA GLU A 150 11.44 10.24 -4.07
C GLU A 150 11.46 10.19 -5.62
N GLY A 151 12.64 10.00 -6.22
CA GLY A 151 12.80 9.95 -7.67
C GLY A 151 12.63 11.30 -8.40
N GLY A 152 12.52 12.41 -7.69
CA GLY A 152 12.41 13.77 -8.23
C GLY A 152 10.97 14.29 -8.39
N THR A 153 9.95 13.49 -8.06
CA THR A 153 8.54 13.88 -8.20
C THR A 153 7.70 13.29 -7.08
N TYR A 154 6.93 14.13 -6.38
CA TYR A 154 6.00 13.70 -5.34
C TYR A 154 4.65 13.31 -5.93
N SER A 155 4.13 12.15 -5.52
CA SER A 155 2.89 11.57 -6.06
C SER A 155 1.64 12.01 -5.29
N SER A 156 0.49 12.01 -5.97
CA SER A 156 -0.83 12.13 -5.33
C SER A 156 -1.18 10.92 -4.45
N GLU A 157 -0.48 9.80 -4.63
CA GLU A 157 -0.65 8.58 -3.83
C GLU A 157 -0.04 8.71 -2.42
N TRP A 158 0.78 9.75 -2.14
CA TRP A 158 1.58 9.84 -0.91
C TRP A 158 1.01 10.82 0.11
N VAL A 159 1.42 10.66 1.36
CA VAL A 159 0.76 11.22 2.54
C VAL A 159 0.55 12.74 2.49
N TRP A 160 1.58 13.53 2.16
CA TRP A 160 1.43 14.99 2.20
C TRP A 160 0.44 15.53 1.18
N SER A 161 0.37 14.91 -0.01
CA SER A 161 -0.65 15.26 -1.02
C SER A 161 -2.05 14.99 -0.49
N LYS A 162 -2.26 13.80 0.10
CA LYS A 162 -3.55 13.36 0.64
C LYS A 162 -3.99 14.20 1.83
N VAL A 163 -3.10 14.43 2.79
CA VAL A 163 -3.39 15.27 3.96
C VAL A 163 -3.69 16.70 3.54
N LEU A 164 -2.87 17.28 2.65
CA LEU A 164 -3.09 18.64 2.12
C LEU A 164 -4.45 18.75 1.41
N HIS A 165 -4.85 17.72 0.65
CA HIS A 165 -6.15 17.69 -0.02
C HIS A 165 -7.31 17.78 0.98
N ILE A 166 -7.31 16.92 2.01
CA ILE A 166 -8.37 16.94 3.03
C ILE A 166 -8.42 18.28 3.76
N ILE A 167 -7.27 18.81 4.18
CA ILE A 167 -7.17 20.10 4.88
C ILE A 167 -7.67 21.26 4.00
N ASN A 168 -7.46 21.19 2.68
CA ASN A 168 -7.92 22.23 1.75
C ASN A 168 -9.42 22.14 1.44
N THR A 169 -10.01 20.94 1.48
CA THR A 169 -11.37 20.69 0.98
C THR A 169 -12.40 20.44 2.07
N ASN A 170 -12.00 20.01 3.26
CA ASN A 170 -12.90 19.67 4.36
C ASN A 170 -12.54 20.43 5.64
N VAL A 171 -13.23 21.59 5.86
CA VAL A 171 -12.99 22.45 7.02
C VAL A 171 -13.31 21.74 8.34
N ALA A 172 -14.38 20.91 8.37
CA ALA A 172 -14.78 20.22 9.60
C ALA A 172 -13.72 19.23 10.08
N ILE A 173 -13.08 18.53 9.14
CA ILE A 173 -11.97 17.62 9.45
C ILE A 173 -10.71 18.42 9.80
N LYS A 174 -10.37 19.46 9.04
CA LYS A 174 -9.21 20.31 9.31
C LYS A 174 -9.22 20.86 10.74
N ASP A 175 -10.37 21.33 11.23
CA ASP A 175 -10.49 22.01 12.53
C ASP A 175 -10.33 21.06 13.74
N VAL A 176 -10.42 19.73 13.52
CA VAL A 176 -10.28 18.71 14.57
C VAL A 176 -9.07 17.80 14.38
N ALA A 177 -8.44 17.84 13.22
CA ALA A 177 -7.25 17.03 12.93
C ALA A 177 -6.05 17.51 13.76
N TYR A 178 -5.46 16.59 14.50
CA TYR A 178 -4.29 16.85 15.34
C TYR A 178 -2.98 16.41 14.69
N ALA A 179 -2.99 15.22 14.10
CA ALA A 179 -1.85 14.61 13.42
C ALA A 179 -2.35 13.71 12.27
N TRP A 180 -1.42 13.13 11.55
CA TRP A 180 -1.68 12.01 10.67
C TRP A 180 -0.86 10.77 11.06
N VAL A 181 -1.32 9.60 10.66
CA VAL A 181 -0.64 8.32 10.88
C VAL A 181 -0.75 7.45 9.64
N GLU A 182 0.33 6.74 9.29
CA GLU A 182 0.27 5.67 8.29
C GLU A 182 -0.40 4.42 8.89
N HIS A 183 -1.03 3.61 8.05
CA HIS A 183 -1.77 2.44 8.47
C HIS A 183 -0.90 1.45 9.25
N CYS A 184 0.31 1.13 8.76
CA CYS A 184 1.23 0.23 9.45
C CYS A 184 1.65 0.72 10.84
N ASP A 185 1.86 2.05 10.97
CA ASP A 185 2.21 2.65 12.27
C ASP A 185 1.03 2.58 13.23
N TRP A 186 -0.19 2.88 12.74
CA TRP A 186 -1.38 2.86 13.58
C TRP A 186 -1.71 1.46 14.10
N MET A 187 -1.63 0.42 13.25
CA MET A 187 -1.88 -0.96 13.69
C MET A 187 -0.88 -1.40 14.75
N THR A 188 0.40 -1.07 14.56
CA THR A 188 1.45 -1.33 15.56
C THR A 188 1.15 -0.60 16.87
N GLY A 189 0.84 0.70 16.81
CA GLY A 189 0.49 1.51 17.98
C GLY A 189 -0.76 1.02 18.71
N LEU A 190 -1.79 0.63 17.95
CA LEU A 190 -3.07 0.17 18.47
C LEU A 190 -2.91 -1.06 19.36
N VAL A 191 -2.20 -2.08 18.91
CA VAL A 191 -2.06 -3.34 19.65
C VAL A 191 -1.03 -3.27 20.79
N THR A 192 -0.10 -2.29 20.72
CA THR A 192 0.88 -2.03 21.80
C THR A 192 0.38 -1.01 22.83
N GLY A 193 -0.80 -0.39 22.59
CA GLY A 193 -1.35 0.65 23.47
C GLY A 193 -0.61 1.99 23.37
N ASN A 194 0.20 2.20 22.34
CA ASN A 194 0.97 3.43 22.11
C ASN A 194 0.52 4.12 20.82
N THR A 195 -0.65 4.74 20.85
CA THR A 195 -1.23 5.45 19.67
C THR A 195 -0.94 6.94 19.65
N ILE A 196 -0.42 7.52 20.74
CA ILE A 196 -0.14 8.97 20.83
C ILE A 196 0.80 9.40 19.69
N PRO A 197 0.41 10.37 18.83
CA PRO A 197 1.12 10.68 17.58
C PRO A 197 2.60 10.99 17.76
N GLU A 198 2.99 11.66 18.84
CA GLU A 198 4.38 12.04 19.14
C GLU A 198 5.22 10.87 19.67
N GLN A 199 4.60 9.76 20.07
CA GLN A 199 5.25 8.63 20.75
C GLN A 199 5.19 7.33 19.97
N ILE A 200 4.26 7.23 19.03
CA ILE A 200 4.10 6.03 18.20
C ILE A 200 5.38 5.74 17.40
N PHE A 201 5.78 4.48 17.39
CA PHE A 201 6.91 4.05 16.55
C PHE A 201 6.56 4.19 15.07
N ARG A 202 7.39 4.96 14.34
CA ARG A 202 7.18 5.24 12.92
C ARG A 202 8.04 4.36 12.05
N SER A 203 7.43 3.76 11.06
CA SER A 203 8.08 2.95 10.05
C SER A 203 9.00 3.78 9.17
N ARG A 204 10.28 3.42 9.13
CA ARG A 204 11.24 4.02 8.19
C ARG A 204 10.86 3.75 6.74
N CYS A 205 10.28 2.58 6.49
CA CYS A 205 9.77 2.22 5.18
C CYS A 205 8.69 3.22 4.71
N ALA A 206 7.63 3.41 5.50
CA ALA A 206 6.55 4.32 5.15
C ALA A 206 7.02 5.79 5.14
N ALA A 207 7.76 6.23 6.15
CA ALA A 207 8.21 7.63 6.24
C ALA A 207 9.17 8.02 5.12
N GLY A 208 10.15 7.16 4.81
CA GLY A 208 11.15 7.43 3.80
C GLY A 208 10.60 7.37 2.37
N HIS A 209 9.68 6.43 2.07
CA HIS A 209 9.11 6.31 0.74
C HIS A 209 7.91 7.23 0.48
N LYS A 210 7.22 7.72 1.54
CA LYS A 210 5.92 8.39 1.35
C LYS A 210 5.81 9.77 2.00
N ALA A 211 6.70 10.11 2.97
CA ALA A 211 6.59 11.37 3.73
C ALA A 211 7.76 12.35 3.52
N MET A 212 8.58 12.15 2.49
CA MET A 212 9.81 12.95 2.26
C MET A 212 10.73 13.00 3.49
N TRP A 213 10.66 11.97 4.34
CA TRP A 213 11.51 11.87 5.51
C TRP A 213 12.90 11.35 5.13
N HIS A 214 13.92 11.99 5.65
CA HIS A 214 15.29 11.50 5.52
C HIS A 214 16.08 11.79 6.79
N ALA A 215 17.06 10.94 7.11
CA ALA A 215 17.86 11.03 8.33
C ALA A 215 18.62 12.35 8.49
N SER A 216 18.92 13.08 7.39
CA SER A 216 19.65 14.34 7.42
C SER A 216 18.79 15.57 7.67
N TRP A 217 17.45 15.51 7.44
CA TRP A 217 16.55 16.66 7.62
C TRP A 217 15.26 16.37 8.38
N GLY A 218 14.94 15.09 8.65
CA GLY A 218 13.67 14.69 9.22
C GLY A 218 12.51 14.77 8.21
N LEU A 219 11.38 15.33 8.63
CA LEU A 219 10.26 15.71 7.76
C LEU A 219 10.52 17.06 7.08
N PRO A 220 9.75 17.45 6.05
CA PRO A 220 9.81 18.80 5.47
C PRO A 220 9.65 19.88 6.53
N SER A 221 10.37 20.99 6.36
CA SER A 221 10.39 22.08 7.35
C SER A 221 9.02 22.76 7.52
N GLY A 222 8.78 23.30 8.71
CA GLY A 222 7.56 24.04 9.01
C GLY A 222 7.31 25.23 8.08
N GLU A 223 8.36 25.87 7.55
CA GLU A 223 8.22 26.96 6.59
C GLU A 223 7.68 26.50 5.23
N VAL A 224 8.11 25.33 4.78
CA VAL A 224 7.63 24.73 3.53
C VAL A 224 6.18 24.28 3.69
N LEU A 225 5.87 23.63 4.81
CA LEU A 225 4.51 23.16 5.11
C LEU A 225 3.54 24.34 5.27
N GLU A 226 3.95 25.45 5.90
CA GLU A 226 3.15 26.66 6.06
C GLU A 226 2.81 27.33 4.71
N GLU A 227 3.75 27.32 3.76
CA GLU A 227 3.52 27.89 2.42
C GLU A 227 2.50 27.08 1.62
N LEU A 228 2.39 25.76 1.89
CA LEU A 228 1.33 24.91 1.35
C LEU A 228 -0.01 25.14 2.04
N ASN A 229 -0.04 25.05 3.37
CA ASN A 229 -1.19 25.37 4.21
C ASN A 229 -0.73 25.52 5.68
N PRO A 230 -1.11 26.61 6.39
CA PRO A 230 -0.72 26.85 7.78
C PRO A 230 -1.04 25.70 8.73
N ALA A 231 -2.15 24.97 8.52
CA ALA A 231 -2.52 23.84 9.36
C ALA A 231 -1.51 22.67 9.30
N LEU A 232 -0.77 22.53 8.20
CA LEU A 232 0.30 21.52 8.13
C LEU A 232 1.47 21.87 9.05
N LYS A 233 1.81 23.15 9.17
CA LYS A 233 2.82 23.63 10.11
C LYS A 233 2.37 23.42 11.56
N GLU A 234 1.11 23.69 11.86
CA GLU A 234 0.52 23.46 13.20
C GLU A 234 0.54 21.98 13.57
N MET A 235 0.37 21.09 12.60
CA MET A 235 0.41 19.62 12.78
C MET A 235 1.83 19.11 13.00
N LEU A 236 2.85 19.71 12.41
CA LEU A 236 4.23 19.21 12.40
C LEU A 236 4.82 18.87 13.80
N PRO A 237 4.61 19.69 14.87
CA PRO A 237 5.09 19.36 16.22
C PRO A 237 4.47 18.08 16.81
N HIS A 238 3.38 17.61 16.28
CA HIS A 238 2.64 16.41 16.70
C HIS A 238 2.98 15.18 15.86
N LEU A 239 3.95 15.30 14.96
CA LEU A 239 4.45 14.20 14.16
C LEU A 239 5.75 13.66 14.79
N PHE A 240 6.55 12.99 14.01
CA PHE A 240 7.74 12.27 14.44
C PHE A 240 9.03 12.94 13.93
N THR A 241 10.11 12.70 14.66
CA THR A 241 11.47 13.07 14.24
C THR A 241 12.30 11.84 13.88
N GLU A 242 12.02 10.71 14.55
CA GLU A 242 12.75 9.47 14.38
C GLU A 242 11.89 8.39 13.68
N THR A 243 12.55 7.47 13.01
CA THR A 243 11.93 6.33 12.35
C THR A 243 12.71 5.05 12.66
N HIS A 244 12.03 3.92 12.58
CA HIS A 244 12.58 2.62 12.94
C HIS A 244 12.43 1.62 11.79
N THR A 245 13.39 0.73 11.66
CA THR A 245 13.36 -0.40 10.72
C THR A 245 12.44 -1.51 11.24
N SER A 246 11.93 -2.35 10.35
CA SER A 246 10.96 -3.40 10.68
C SER A 246 11.48 -4.51 11.61
N ASP A 247 12.80 -4.61 11.80
CA ASP A 247 13.43 -5.50 12.80
C ASP A 247 13.48 -4.92 14.22
N THR A 248 12.95 -3.72 14.42
CA THR A 248 12.89 -3.07 15.74
C THR A 248 11.62 -3.51 16.49
N LYS A 249 11.76 -3.85 17.76
CA LYS A 249 10.62 -4.08 18.65
C LYS A 249 9.96 -2.75 18.98
N ALA A 250 8.70 -2.57 18.56
CA ALA A 250 7.91 -1.37 18.87
C ALA A 250 7.26 -1.42 20.26
N GLY A 251 6.99 -2.61 20.78
CA GLY A 251 6.34 -2.79 22.06
C GLY A 251 5.98 -4.25 22.32
N GLU A 252 5.02 -4.45 23.20
CA GLU A 252 4.45 -5.74 23.53
C GLU A 252 2.94 -5.72 23.32
N LEU A 253 2.38 -6.85 22.92
CA LEU A 253 0.93 -7.02 22.79
C LEU A 253 0.26 -6.80 24.15
N THR A 254 -0.66 -5.84 24.22
CA THR A 254 -1.38 -5.52 25.45
C THR A 254 -2.31 -6.65 25.87
N PRO A 255 -2.66 -6.78 27.16
CA PRO A 255 -3.60 -7.80 27.62
C PRO A 255 -4.95 -7.74 26.91
N GLU A 256 -5.47 -6.54 26.63
CA GLU A 256 -6.73 -6.34 25.90
C GLU A 256 -6.67 -6.94 24.49
N TRP A 257 -5.60 -6.65 23.74
CA TRP A 257 -5.44 -7.17 22.39
C TRP A 257 -5.08 -8.64 22.37
N ALA A 258 -4.34 -9.12 23.37
CA ALA A 258 -4.04 -10.55 23.52
C ALA A 258 -5.34 -11.35 23.72
N ASP A 259 -6.22 -10.90 24.61
CA ASP A 259 -7.53 -11.51 24.84
C ASP A 259 -8.41 -11.48 23.59
N ARG A 260 -8.47 -10.32 22.95
CA ARG A 260 -9.27 -10.12 21.72
C ARG A 260 -8.81 -10.99 20.55
N LEU A 261 -7.50 -11.18 20.38
CA LEU A 261 -6.91 -11.96 19.28
C LEU A 261 -6.74 -13.45 19.62
N GLY A 262 -6.89 -13.85 20.89
CA GLY A 262 -6.61 -15.21 21.34
C GLY A 262 -5.12 -15.55 21.36
N LEU A 263 -4.24 -14.57 21.56
CA LEU A 263 -2.79 -14.70 21.55
C LEU A 263 -2.20 -14.59 22.97
N PRO A 264 -0.98 -15.08 23.21
CA PRO A 264 -0.30 -14.88 24.49
C PRO A 264 -0.05 -13.39 24.76
N GLN A 265 -0.20 -12.99 26.03
CA GLN A 265 0.09 -11.62 26.47
C GLN A 265 1.58 -11.31 26.40
N GLY A 266 1.92 -10.06 26.12
CA GLY A 266 3.30 -9.58 26.20
C GLY A 266 4.24 -10.10 25.11
N ILE A 267 3.72 -10.73 24.05
CA ILE A 267 4.55 -11.10 22.89
C ILE A 267 5.08 -9.83 22.20
N ALA A 268 6.27 -9.95 21.61
CA ALA A 268 6.90 -8.83 20.93
C ALA A 268 6.10 -8.40 19.70
N VAL A 269 5.92 -7.10 19.54
CA VAL A 269 5.35 -6.50 18.33
C VAL A 269 6.44 -5.71 17.60
N ALA A 270 6.68 -6.02 16.34
CA ALA A 270 7.65 -5.33 15.51
C ALA A 270 7.08 -4.03 14.93
N VAL A 271 7.96 -3.11 14.53
CA VAL A 271 7.58 -1.93 13.74
C VAL A 271 7.01 -2.38 12.41
N GLY A 272 5.84 -1.84 12.04
CA GLY A 272 5.18 -2.15 10.79
C GLY A 272 5.92 -1.64 9.55
N ALA A 273 5.52 -2.13 8.38
CA ALA A 273 6.10 -1.71 7.10
C ALA A 273 5.06 -1.73 5.97
N LEU A 274 5.49 -1.42 4.75
CA LEU A 274 4.62 -1.51 3.57
C LEU A 274 4.62 -2.94 3.01
N ASP A 275 3.45 -3.42 2.58
CA ASP A 275 3.16 -4.76 2.09
C ASP A 275 4.15 -5.25 1.01
N ALA A 276 4.34 -4.47 -0.05
CA ALA A 276 5.24 -4.83 -1.14
C ALA A 276 6.70 -4.99 -0.68
N HIS A 277 7.16 -4.18 0.30
CA HIS A 277 8.50 -4.26 0.84
C HIS A 277 8.69 -5.53 1.68
N MET A 278 7.71 -5.90 2.48
CA MET A 278 7.73 -7.15 3.26
C MET A 278 7.53 -8.37 2.37
N GLY A 279 6.70 -8.26 1.33
CA GLY A 279 6.59 -9.26 0.28
C GLY A 279 7.94 -9.55 -0.40
N ALA A 280 8.76 -8.51 -0.63
CA ALA A 280 10.11 -8.69 -1.16
C ALA A 280 11.04 -9.42 -0.18
N VAL A 281 10.93 -9.14 1.12
CA VAL A 281 11.66 -9.88 2.16
C VAL A 281 11.24 -11.36 2.16
N GLY A 282 9.94 -11.64 2.13
CA GLY A 282 9.40 -13.00 2.01
C GLY A 282 9.85 -13.73 0.76
N ALA A 283 10.07 -13.02 -0.36
CA ALA A 283 10.64 -13.55 -1.59
C ALA A 283 12.17 -13.61 -1.60
N SER A 284 12.82 -13.39 -0.46
CA SER A 284 14.28 -13.49 -0.29
C SER A 284 15.06 -12.45 -1.11
N VAL A 285 14.60 -11.20 -1.15
CA VAL A 285 15.30 -10.09 -1.80
C VAL A 285 16.75 -9.97 -1.27
N ALA A 286 17.69 -9.76 -2.19
CA ALA A 286 19.12 -9.60 -1.88
C ALA A 286 19.77 -8.66 -2.93
N PRO A 287 20.96 -8.11 -2.68
CA PRO A 287 21.69 -7.36 -3.69
C PRO A 287 21.82 -8.12 -5.02
N GLY A 288 21.46 -7.44 -6.12
CA GLY A 288 21.43 -8.05 -7.46
C GLY A 288 20.15 -8.83 -7.79
N ILE A 289 19.20 -8.93 -6.87
CA ILE A 289 17.89 -9.56 -7.10
C ILE A 289 16.82 -8.47 -7.21
N LEU A 290 16.07 -8.46 -8.31
CA LEU A 290 14.84 -7.71 -8.47
C LEU A 290 13.67 -8.58 -8.00
N THR A 291 12.97 -8.12 -6.99
CA THR A 291 11.70 -8.74 -6.55
C THR A 291 10.54 -7.94 -7.09
N ARG A 292 9.61 -8.63 -7.72
CA ARG A 292 8.42 -8.03 -8.33
C ARG A 292 7.17 -8.53 -7.64
N ILE A 293 6.47 -7.63 -7.00
CA ILE A 293 5.20 -7.89 -6.34
C ILE A 293 4.09 -7.51 -7.33
N MET A 294 3.40 -8.53 -7.86
CA MET A 294 2.35 -8.35 -8.88
C MET A 294 0.98 -8.64 -8.28
N GLY A 295 0.09 -7.66 -8.37
CA GLY A 295 -1.31 -7.77 -7.94
C GLY A 295 -2.19 -6.84 -8.77
N THR A 296 -2.98 -6.02 -8.13
CA THR A 296 -3.78 -4.92 -8.72
C THR A 296 -2.88 -3.94 -9.49
N SER A 297 -1.73 -3.60 -8.88
CA SER A 297 -0.60 -2.85 -9.43
C SER A 297 0.68 -3.69 -9.37
N THR A 298 1.83 -3.13 -9.75
CA THR A 298 3.12 -3.74 -9.45
C THR A 298 3.96 -2.85 -8.55
N CYS A 299 4.75 -3.51 -7.69
CA CYS A 299 5.89 -2.89 -7.02
C CYS A 299 7.15 -3.69 -7.33
N ASP A 300 8.17 -3.00 -7.86
CA ASP A 300 9.49 -3.54 -8.15
C ASP A 300 10.43 -3.10 -7.03
N ILE A 301 10.94 -4.07 -6.27
CA ILE A 301 11.77 -3.82 -5.08
C ILE A 301 13.16 -4.40 -5.30
N MET A 302 14.16 -3.57 -5.04
CA MET A 302 15.57 -3.97 -5.01
C MET A 302 16.25 -3.48 -3.75
N VAL A 303 17.37 -4.10 -3.40
CA VAL A 303 18.25 -3.61 -2.34
C VAL A 303 19.68 -3.57 -2.84
N ALA A 304 20.47 -2.59 -2.36
CA ALA A 304 21.89 -2.49 -2.66
C ALA A 304 22.69 -2.01 -1.44
N GLY A 305 23.98 -2.33 -1.41
CA GLY A 305 24.89 -1.83 -0.39
C GLY A 305 25.11 -0.31 -0.49
N LYS A 306 25.28 0.36 0.65
CA LYS A 306 25.52 1.82 0.68
C LYS A 306 26.74 2.24 -0.16
N ASP A 307 27.81 1.46 -0.10
CA ASP A 307 29.04 1.74 -0.86
C ASP A 307 28.82 1.56 -2.37
N GLU A 308 27.99 0.59 -2.77
CA GLU A 308 27.63 0.34 -4.16
C GLU A 308 26.79 1.50 -4.74
N VAL A 309 25.84 1.99 -3.95
CA VAL A 309 25.02 3.15 -4.34
C VAL A 309 25.86 4.43 -4.40
N GLY A 310 26.84 4.59 -3.48
CA GLY A 310 27.82 5.68 -3.51
C GLY A 310 27.20 7.08 -3.50
N GLY A 311 26.05 7.25 -2.82
CA GLY A 311 25.33 8.52 -2.75
C GLY A 311 24.56 8.93 -4.03
N ARG A 312 24.50 8.05 -5.03
CA ARG A 312 23.69 8.30 -6.25
C ARG A 312 22.20 8.28 -5.92
N CYS A 313 21.46 9.21 -6.51
CA CYS A 313 20.00 9.27 -6.45
C CYS A 313 19.43 8.88 -7.81
N ILE A 314 18.50 7.95 -7.82
CA ILE A 314 17.89 7.42 -9.04
C ILE A 314 16.63 8.22 -9.33
N LYS A 315 16.58 8.85 -10.51
CA LYS A 315 15.42 9.64 -10.95
C LYS A 315 14.31 8.74 -11.51
N GLY A 316 13.08 9.20 -11.31
CA GLY A 316 11.89 8.59 -11.90
C GLY A 316 11.33 7.39 -11.16
N ILE A 317 12.01 6.87 -10.12
CA ILE A 317 11.50 5.79 -9.26
C ILE A 317 10.55 6.32 -8.17
N CYS A 318 9.98 5.42 -7.35
CA CYS A 318 9.05 5.81 -6.28
C CYS A 318 9.73 6.10 -4.95
N GLY A 319 11.00 5.67 -4.79
CA GLY A 319 11.73 5.93 -3.56
C GLY A 319 13.04 5.16 -3.46
N GLN A 320 13.95 5.73 -2.66
CA GLN A 320 15.28 5.21 -2.36
C GLN A 320 15.60 5.47 -0.89
N VAL A 321 15.46 4.46 -0.03
CA VAL A 321 15.47 4.65 1.42
C VAL A 321 16.37 3.66 2.14
N ASP A 322 17.25 4.18 3.00
CA ASP A 322 18.15 3.37 3.83
C ASP A 322 17.37 2.57 4.88
N GLY A 323 17.47 1.25 4.83
CA GLY A 323 16.86 0.33 5.79
C GLY A 323 15.35 0.13 5.62
N SER A 324 14.75 0.54 4.48
CA SER A 324 13.30 0.40 4.28
C SER A 324 12.85 -1.03 4.02
N VAL A 325 13.68 -1.86 3.40
CA VAL A 325 13.40 -3.26 3.05
C VAL A 325 14.20 -4.19 3.96
N LEU A 326 15.53 -4.09 3.87
CA LEU A 326 16.45 -4.82 4.73
C LEU A 326 17.32 -3.83 5.51
N PRO A 327 17.46 -3.99 6.84
CA PRO A 327 18.37 -3.18 7.63
C PRO A 327 19.79 -3.23 7.08
N GLY A 328 20.44 -2.06 6.96
CA GLY A 328 21.81 -1.94 6.45
C GLY A 328 21.94 -1.82 4.93
N PHE A 329 20.87 -1.96 4.17
CA PHE A 329 20.82 -1.77 2.72
C PHE A 329 19.95 -0.57 2.33
N ILE A 330 20.24 0.02 1.18
CA ILE A 330 19.33 0.97 0.54
C ILE A 330 18.25 0.16 -0.18
N GLY A 331 16.97 0.43 0.14
CA GLY A 331 15.82 -0.12 -0.56
C GLY A 331 15.35 0.81 -1.67
N PHE A 332 15.05 0.26 -2.83
CA PHE A 332 14.52 0.97 -4.00
C PHE A 332 13.14 0.47 -4.33
N GLU A 333 12.24 1.41 -4.63
CA GLU A 333 10.86 1.14 -5.06
C GLU A 333 10.60 1.75 -6.44
N ALA A 334 10.09 0.92 -7.35
CA ALA A 334 9.52 1.32 -8.64
C ALA A 334 8.21 0.56 -8.87
N GLY A 335 7.54 0.71 -10.01
CA GLY A 335 6.38 -0.11 -10.33
C GLY A 335 5.36 0.60 -11.22
N GLN A 336 4.20 -0.05 -11.41
CA GLN A 336 3.09 0.41 -12.25
C GLN A 336 1.84 0.68 -11.40
N SER A 337 1.11 1.75 -11.70
CA SER A 337 -0.14 2.12 -11.00
C SER A 337 -1.29 1.16 -11.28
N ALA A 338 -1.26 0.43 -12.39
CA ALA A 338 -2.24 -0.57 -12.76
C ALA A 338 -1.55 -1.75 -13.47
N PHE A 339 -1.94 -2.96 -13.11
CA PHE A 339 -1.48 -4.21 -13.73
C PHE A 339 -2.67 -5.18 -13.83
N GLY A 340 -2.98 -5.93 -12.79
CA GLY A 340 -4.15 -6.83 -12.75
C GLY A 340 -5.47 -6.09 -12.91
N ASP A 341 -5.57 -4.84 -12.46
CA ASP A 341 -6.75 -3.99 -12.65
C ASP A 341 -7.08 -3.72 -14.14
N ILE A 342 -6.08 -3.71 -15.02
CA ILE A 342 -6.29 -3.55 -16.48
C ILE A 342 -7.08 -4.75 -17.03
N TYR A 343 -6.70 -5.96 -16.63
CA TYR A 343 -7.40 -7.18 -17.05
C TYR A 343 -8.79 -7.27 -16.43
N ALA A 344 -8.92 -6.90 -15.16
CA ALA A 344 -10.21 -6.83 -14.48
C ALA A 344 -11.14 -5.80 -15.13
N TRP A 345 -10.62 -4.63 -15.52
CA TRP A 345 -11.34 -3.62 -16.26
C TRP A 345 -11.81 -4.15 -17.64
N PHE A 346 -10.91 -4.79 -18.40
CA PHE A 346 -11.26 -5.33 -19.73
C PHE A 346 -12.32 -6.42 -19.62
N ARG A 347 -12.18 -7.36 -18.66
CA ARG A 347 -13.21 -8.36 -18.34
C ARG A 347 -14.55 -7.71 -18.01
N LYS A 348 -14.58 -6.68 -17.18
CA LYS A 348 -15.80 -5.94 -16.82
C LYS A 348 -16.45 -5.29 -18.03
N MET A 349 -15.65 -4.73 -18.95
CA MET A 349 -16.13 -4.13 -20.18
C MET A 349 -16.77 -5.17 -21.12
N LEU A 350 -16.15 -6.32 -21.32
CA LEU A 350 -16.70 -7.41 -22.12
C LEU A 350 -17.96 -8.03 -21.48
N ALA A 351 -17.99 -8.10 -20.17
CA ALA A 351 -19.12 -8.62 -19.41
C ALA A 351 -20.29 -7.65 -19.28
N TRP A 352 -20.20 -6.44 -19.85
CA TRP A 352 -21.24 -5.39 -19.69
C TRP A 352 -22.65 -5.86 -20.06
N THR A 353 -22.81 -6.62 -21.14
CA THR A 353 -24.10 -7.15 -21.57
C THR A 353 -24.67 -8.25 -20.67
N LEU A 354 -23.81 -8.89 -19.87
CA LEU A 354 -24.21 -9.95 -18.95
C LEU A 354 -24.87 -9.41 -17.67
N LYS A 355 -24.80 -8.10 -17.41
CA LYS A 355 -25.38 -7.48 -16.21
C LYS A 355 -26.89 -7.72 -16.09
N ASP A 356 -27.61 -7.74 -17.23
CA ASP A 356 -29.06 -7.87 -17.31
C ASP A 356 -29.53 -9.33 -17.43
N ILE A 357 -28.61 -10.27 -17.53
CA ILE A 357 -28.92 -11.70 -17.52
C ILE A 357 -29.14 -12.16 -16.09
N PRO A 358 -30.27 -12.83 -15.77
CA PRO A 358 -30.49 -13.36 -14.43
C PRO A 358 -29.28 -14.15 -13.94
N GLY A 359 -28.82 -13.86 -12.71
CA GLY A 359 -27.66 -14.49 -12.11
C GLY A 359 -27.85 -16.00 -11.92
N GLY A 360 -26.76 -16.71 -11.78
CA GLY A 360 -26.70 -18.14 -11.57
C GLY A 360 -25.30 -18.69 -11.83
N GLU A 361 -25.07 -19.95 -11.53
CA GLU A 361 -23.77 -20.61 -11.71
C GLU A 361 -23.23 -20.50 -13.13
N ALA A 362 -24.13 -20.57 -14.15
CA ALA A 362 -23.73 -20.45 -15.54
C ALA A 362 -23.10 -19.08 -15.87
N ARG A 363 -23.70 -17.97 -15.36
CA ARG A 363 -23.13 -16.63 -15.53
C ARG A 363 -21.80 -16.51 -14.83
N GLN A 364 -21.71 -16.98 -13.59
CA GLN A 364 -20.47 -16.93 -12.82
C GLN A 364 -19.36 -17.70 -13.51
N LYS A 365 -19.65 -18.91 -14.02
CA LYS A 365 -18.71 -19.72 -14.79
C LYS A 365 -18.18 -18.99 -16.04
N VAL A 366 -19.03 -18.25 -16.74
CA VAL A 366 -18.60 -17.43 -17.90
C VAL A 366 -17.66 -16.32 -17.46
N LEU A 367 -18.00 -15.62 -16.38
CA LEU A 367 -17.15 -14.54 -15.84
C LEU A 367 -15.79 -15.06 -15.38
N ASP A 368 -15.76 -16.19 -14.68
CA ASP A 368 -14.54 -16.79 -14.15
C ASP A 368 -13.64 -17.35 -15.26
N GLY A 369 -14.24 -17.89 -16.33
CA GLY A 369 -13.51 -18.44 -17.48
C GLY A 369 -13.02 -17.41 -18.50
N MET A 370 -13.52 -16.16 -18.47
CA MET A 370 -13.31 -15.20 -19.55
C MET A 370 -11.83 -14.86 -19.79
N LEU A 371 -11.06 -14.56 -18.74
CA LEU A 371 -9.63 -14.26 -18.89
C LEU A 371 -8.82 -15.49 -19.31
N VAL A 372 -9.22 -16.68 -18.89
CA VAL A 372 -8.59 -17.94 -19.29
C VAL A 372 -8.76 -18.17 -20.80
N GLU A 373 -9.97 -17.97 -21.32
CA GLU A 373 -10.23 -18.09 -22.76
C GLU A 373 -9.51 -17.04 -23.58
N LEU A 374 -9.52 -15.77 -23.14
CA LEU A 374 -8.75 -14.71 -23.78
C LEU A 374 -7.25 -15.04 -23.82
N THR A 375 -6.72 -15.57 -22.74
CA THR A 375 -5.31 -16.00 -22.68
C THR A 375 -5.03 -17.13 -23.66
N ARG A 376 -5.90 -18.15 -23.69
CA ARG A 376 -5.76 -19.30 -24.61
C ARG A 376 -5.78 -18.87 -26.07
N GLU A 377 -6.67 -17.93 -26.45
CA GLU A 377 -6.74 -17.44 -27.82
C GLU A 377 -5.61 -16.48 -28.20
N ALA A 378 -5.13 -15.68 -27.24
CA ALA A 378 -4.07 -14.70 -27.47
C ALA A 378 -2.66 -15.31 -27.50
N GLN A 379 -2.41 -16.44 -26.82
CA GLN A 379 -1.06 -17.00 -26.64
C GLN A 379 -0.37 -17.42 -27.95
N ASP A 380 -1.13 -17.89 -28.93
CA ASP A 380 -0.63 -18.43 -30.19
C ASP A 380 -0.59 -17.36 -31.31
N MET A 381 -0.96 -16.10 -31.00
CA MET A 381 -0.89 -15.03 -31.97
C MET A 381 0.53 -14.58 -32.21
N GLU A 382 0.93 -14.46 -33.47
CA GLU A 382 2.25 -13.92 -33.82
C GLU A 382 2.25 -12.38 -33.65
N PRO A 383 3.39 -11.78 -33.20
CA PRO A 383 3.56 -10.33 -33.17
C PRO A 383 3.40 -9.73 -34.58
N SER A 384 2.70 -8.60 -34.70
CA SER A 384 2.49 -7.90 -35.96
C SER A 384 2.89 -6.44 -35.83
N GLU A 385 3.61 -5.89 -36.82
CA GLU A 385 3.96 -4.47 -36.88
C GLU A 385 2.73 -3.58 -37.08
N ASP A 386 1.68 -4.11 -37.72
CA ASP A 386 0.41 -3.44 -37.94
C ASP A 386 -0.66 -3.81 -36.92
N GLY A 387 -0.26 -4.50 -35.84
CA GLY A 387 -1.16 -4.99 -34.81
C GLY A 387 -1.72 -3.91 -33.87
N VAL A 388 -2.67 -4.32 -33.05
CA VAL A 388 -3.19 -3.46 -31.96
C VAL A 388 -2.08 -3.19 -30.95
N VAL A 389 -1.94 -1.94 -30.53
CA VAL A 389 -1.02 -1.51 -29.45
C VAL A 389 -1.79 -0.82 -28.34
N ALA A 390 -1.30 -0.94 -27.12
CA ALA A 390 -1.92 -0.31 -25.95
C ALA A 390 -0.89 0.42 -25.06
N LEU A 391 -1.41 1.33 -24.23
CA LEU A 391 -0.68 1.96 -23.13
C LEU A 391 -1.36 1.57 -21.82
N ASP A 392 -0.58 1.13 -20.86
CA ASP A 392 -1.01 0.63 -19.54
C ASP A 392 -1.39 1.74 -18.54
N TRP A 393 -1.38 3.00 -18.94
CA TRP A 393 -1.57 4.16 -18.04
C TRP A 393 -3.03 4.41 -17.65
N MET A 394 -3.82 3.36 -17.44
CA MET A 394 -5.25 3.48 -17.12
C MET A 394 -5.51 4.10 -15.75
N ASN A 395 -4.52 4.02 -14.84
CA ASN A 395 -4.53 4.69 -13.54
C ASN A 395 -3.34 5.67 -13.40
N GLY A 396 -2.99 6.40 -14.47
CA GLY A 396 -1.78 7.18 -14.52
C GLY A 396 -0.51 6.35 -14.69
N ARG A 397 0.64 6.99 -14.60
CA ARG A 397 1.97 6.35 -14.68
C ARG A 397 2.72 6.59 -13.38
N ARG A 398 3.07 5.52 -12.65
CA ARG A 398 3.87 5.60 -11.43
C ARG A 398 5.34 5.77 -11.74
N THR A 399 5.92 4.85 -12.47
CA THR A 399 7.32 4.89 -12.92
C THR A 399 7.38 4.97 -14.45
N PRO A 400 8.23 5.84 -15.03
CA PRO A 400 8.97 6.93 -14.39
C PRO A 400 8.12 8.18 -14.11
N ASP A 401 8.58 9.01 -13.17
CA ASP A 401 8.16 10.40 -12.93
C ASP A 401 6.70 10.60 -12.48
N ALA A 402 6.09 9.63 -11.82
CA ALA A 402 4.80 9.71 -11.10
C ALA A 402 3.73 10.65 -11.74
N ASN A 403 3.46 10.49 -13.04
CA ASN A 403 2.51 11.33 -13.78
C ASN A 403 1.09 10.72 -13.80
N GLN A 404 0.19 11.25 -12.97
CA GLN A 404 -1.19 10.78 -12.88
C GLN A 404 -2.14 11.40 -13.93
N ASN A 405 -1.68 12.38 -14.71
CA ASN A 405 -2.49 13.03 -15.76
C ASN A 405 -2.51 12.24 -17.07
N VAL A 406 -1.55 11.33 -17.29
CA VAL A 406 -1.55 10.46 -18.48
C VAL A 406 -2.65 9.41 -18.38
N LYS A 407 -3.13 8.95 -19.55
CA LYS A 407 -4.23 7.97 -19.64
C LYS A 407 -3.84 6.80 -20.51
N GLY A 408 -4.44 5.64 -20.24
CA GLY A 408 -4.35 4.46 -21.10
C GLY A 408 -4.93 4.74 -22.49
N ALA A 409 -4.45 4.01 -23.48
CA ALA A 409 -4.93 4.09 -24.86
C ALA A 409 -4.86 2.72 -25.53
N VAL A 410 -5.70 2.51 -26.52
CA VAL A 410 -5.63 1.39 -27.46
C VAL A 410 -5.68 1.97 -28.87
N ALA A 411 -4.76 1.58 -29.73
CA ALA A 411 -4.64 2.09 -31.10
C ALA A 411 -4.47 0.93 -32.11
N GLY A 412 -4.65 1.23 -33.40
CA GLY A 412 -4.55 0.22 -34.46
C GLY A 412 -5.81 -0.64 -34.63
N LEU A 413 -6.98 -0.18 -34.12
CA LEU A 413 -8.24 -0.91 -34.26
C LEU A 413 -8.78 -0.87 -35.68
N THR A 414 -9.24 -2.01 -36.17
CA THR A 414 -9.95 -2.18 -37.44
C THR A 414 -11.27 -2.92 -37.18
N LEU A 415 -12.12 -3.05 -38.23
CA LEU A 415 -13.34 -3.86 -38.09
C LEU A 415 -13.06 -5.35 -37.90
N GLY A 416 -11.85 -5.81 -38.23
CA GLY A 416 -11.42 -7.18 -38.02
C GLY A 416 -10.81 -7.44 -36.63
N THR A 417 -10.58 -6.40 -35.84
CA THR A 417 -9.96 -6.54 -34.53
C THR A 417 -10.86 -7.33 -33.56
N SER A 418 -10.31 -8.39 -33.00
CA SER A 418 -10.98 -9.26 -32.02
C SER A 418 -10.66 -8.90 -30.57
N ALA A 419 -11.45 -9.39 -29.62
CA ALA A 419 -11.20 -9.21 -28.19
C ALA A 419 -9.88 -9.83 -27.70
N PRO A 420 -9.46 -11.04 -28.18
CA PRO A 420 -8.13 -11.58 -27.87
C PRO A 420 -6.96 -10.72 -28.35
N GLU A 421 -7.06 -10.05 -29.52
CA GLU A 421 -6.01 -9.13 -29.99
C GLU A 421 -5.88 -7.89 -29.10
N ILE A 422 -7.00 -7.32 -28.65
CA ILE A 422 -6.99 -6.21 -27.68
C ILE A 422 -6.41 -6.69 -26.35
N PHE A 423 -6.82 -7.87 -25.86
CA PHE A 423 -6.30 -8.44 -24.62
C PHE A 423 -4.79 -8.65 -24.68
N ARG A 424 -4.29 -9.19 -25.79
CA ARG A 424 -2.85 -9.34 -26.02
C ARG A 424 -2.13 -8.00 -25.98
N ALA A 425 -2.62 -6.97 -26.66
CA ALA A 425 -2.04 -5.63 -26.63
C ALA A 425 -1.98 -5.06 -25.20
N LEU A 426 -3.01 -5.31 -24.37
CA LEU A 426 -3.00 -4.91 -22.96
C LEU A 426 -1.93 -5.67 -22.16
N VAL A 427 -1.76 -6.99 -22.41
CA VAL A 427 -0.71 -7.79 -21.76
C VAL A 427 0.68 -7.31 -22.18
N GLU A 428 0.90 -7.05 -23.47
CA GLU A 428 2.16 -6.49 -23.97
C GLU A 428 2.44 -5.10 -23.38
N ALA A 429 1.42 -4.23 -23.27
CA ALA A 429 1.55 -2.90 -22.66
C ALA A 429 2.01 -2.99 -21.19
N THR A 430 1.42 -3.88 -20.41
CA THR A 430 1.84 -4.08 -19.01
C THR A 430 3.26 -4.64 -18.93
N ALA A 431 3.64 -5.57 -19.81
CA ALA A 431 5.00 -6.12 -19.84
C ALA A 431 6.06 -5.06 -20.24
N PHE A 432 5.75 -4.18 -21.21
CA PHE A 432 6.63 -3.08 -21.58
C PHE A 432 6.71 -1.99 -20.51
N GLY A 433 5.60 -1.67 -19.86
CA GLY A 433 5.55 -0.74 -18.74
C GLY A 433 6.40 -1.24 -17.57
N ASP A 434 6.30 -2.52 -17.27
CA ASP A 434 7.07 -3.20 -16.25
C ASP A 434 8.59 -3.21 -16.56
N ARG A 435 8.99 -3.56 -17.77
CA ARG A 435 10.38 -3.46 -18.18
C ARG A 435 10.96 -2.05 -18.03
N LYS A 436 10.14 -1.02 -18.31
CA LYS A 436 10.54 0.38 -18.21
C LYS A 436 10.80 0.84 -16.78
N SER A 437 10.18 0.19 -15.81
CA SER A 437 10.38 0.46 -14.38
C SER A 437 11.78 0.06 -13.89
N VAL A 438 12.50 -0.82 -14.60
CA VAL A 438 13.78 -1.41 -14.17
C VAL A 438 14.94 -1.12 -15.12
N VAL A 439 14.75 -0.37 -16.18
CA VAL A 439 15.77 0.08 -17.14
C VAL A 439 15.94 1.58 -17.08
#